data_6744d97fd8a765203f492b57d64e84de
#
_entry.id   6744d97fd8a765203f492b57d64e84de
#
_cell.length_a   1.000
_cell.length_b   1.000
_cell.length_c   1.000
_cell.angle_alpha   90.00
_cell.angle_beta   90.00
_cell.angle_gamma   90.00
#
_symmetry.space_group_name_H-M   'P 1'
#
loop_
_entity.id
_entity.type
_entity.pdbx_description
1 polymer ?
#
loop_
_entity_poly.entity_id
_entity_poly.type
_entity_poly.pdbx_seq_one_letter_code
_entity_poly.pdbx_strand_id
1 'polypeptide(L)'
;YRYRITINTYTKFGNPDSDAADRDSLEVNFGDGSALALAPRINGNGQVIDAEQGVKKNVYQITHAYASPFNYVISMQDPNRVSDIINIQFGNSVNIPFYIQDTIFFRDPQFYGYNSSPILYQPPIDYGNVGEIFIHNPNAFDPDGDSLHFELIAPLAGLNNPVPAYQYPNQVSAGANNQLTLDPNT
;
A
#
# COMPACT_ATOMS: atom_id res chain seq x y z
N TYR A 1 2.19 -0.59 -25.40
CA TYR A 1 2.75 -0.97 -24.10
C TYR A 1 1.62 -1.43 -23.19
N ARG A 2 1.60 -2.72 -22.81
CA ARG A 2 0.50 -3.32 -22.05
C ARG A 2 1.02 -3.79 -20.70
N TYR A 3 0.39 -3.28 -19.63
CA TYR A 3 0.72 -3.65 -18.25
C TYR A 3 -0.45 -4.30 -17.56
N ARG A 4 -0.16 -5.27 -16.72
CA ARG A 4 -1.09 -5.85 -15.78
C ARG A 4 -0.82 -5.22 -14.40
N ILE A 5 -1.81 -4.53 -13.88
CA ILE A 5 -1.78 -3.88 -12.57
C ILE A 5 -2.45 -4.81 -11.57
N THR A 6 -1.74 -5.13 -10.50
CA THR A 6 -2.25 -5.94 -9.40
C THR A 6 -2.21 -5.11 -8.12
N ILE A 7 -3.34 -5.00 -7.44
CA ILE A 7 -3.46 -4.28 -6.17
C ILE A 7 -3.80 -5.29 -5.08
N ASN A 8 -2.95 -5.36 -4.06
CA ASN A 8 -3.20 -6.16 -2.86
C ASN A 8 -3.69 -5.23 -1.75
N THR A 9 -4.81 -5.56 -1.13
CA THR A 9 -5.29 -4.85 0.06
C THR A 9 -5.44 -5.81 1.22
N TYR A 10 -5.28 -5.28 2.42
CA TYR A 10 -5.43 -6.01 3.68
C TYR A 10 -6.52 -5.32 4.47
N THR A 11 -7.64 -6.02 4.68
CA THR A 11 -8.83 -5.43 5.29
C THR A 11 -9.28 -6.24 6.50
N LYS A 12 -9.78 -5.56 7.52
CA LYS A 12 -10.40 -6.20 8.67
C LYS A 12 -11.76 -6.76 8.32
N PHE A 13 -12.12 -7.87 8.96
CA PHE A 13 -13.43 -8.52 8.86
C PHE A 13 -13.81 -9.18 10.20
N GLY A 14 -15.10 -9.48 10.37
CA GLY A 14 -15.61 -10.21 11.54
C GLY A 14 -16.06 -9.34 12.71
N ASN A 15 -15.94 -8.02 12.60
CA ASN A 15 -16.49 -7.06 13.56
C ASN A 15 -17.23 -5.95 12.80
N PRO A 16 -18.58 -5.94 12.79
CA PRO A 16 -19.37 -4.97 12.03
C PRO A 16 -19.06 -3.50 12.33
N ASP A 17 -18.56 -3.21 13.52
CA ASP A 17 -18.25 -1.82 13.93
C ASP A 17 -16.88 -1.34 13.42
N SER A 18 -16.02 -2.26 13.01
CA SER A 18 -14.65 -1.95 12.54
C SER A 18 -14.28 -2.58 11.20
N ASP A 19 -15.22 -3.31 10.59
CA ASP A 19 -14.98 -3.94 9.31
C ASP A 19 -14.77 -2.89 8.22
N ALA A 20 -13.73 -3.11 7.41
CA ALA A 20 -13.55 -2.33 6.21
C ALA A 20 -14.65 -2.65 5.19
N ALA A 21 -15.06 -1.67 4.41
CA ALA A 21 -16.00 -1.89 3.32
C ALA A 21 -15.50 -3.00 2.39
N ASP A 22 -16.31 -4.04 2.21
CA ASP A 22 -15.98 -5.14 1.29
C ASP A 22 -16.26 -4.71 -0.14
N ARG A 23 -15.20 -4.51 -0.90
CA ARG A 23 -15.28 -4.00 -2.26
C ARG A 23 -15.02 -5.11 -3.27
N ASP A 24 -15.92 -5.28 -4.22
CA ASP A 24 -15.76 -6.23 -5.33
C ASP A 24 -14.82 -5.70 -6.42
N SER A 25 -14.60 -4.39 -6.45
CA SER A 25 -13.70 -3.72 -7.37
C SER A 25 -13.12 -2.45 -6.77
N LEU A 26 -11.97 -2.00 -7.29
CA LEU A 26 -11.33 -0.75 -6.93
C LEU A 26 -11.22 0.15 -8.17
N GLU A 27 -11.43 1.45 -7.98
CA GLU A 27 -11.17 2.44 -9.03
C GLU A 27 -9.67 2.68 -9.16
N VAL A 28 -9.17 2.59 -10.40
CA VAL A 28 -7.77 2.80 -10.75
C VAL A 28 -7.66 3.96 -11.72
N ASN A 29 -6.76 4.88 -11.41
CA ASN A 29 -6.30 5.93 -12.32
C ASN A 29 -4.97 5.49 -12.94
N PHE A 30 -4.90 5.46 -14.26
CA PHE A 30 -3.70 5.03 -14.99
C PHE A 30 -2.67 6.14 -15.20
N GLY A 31 -3.02 7.40 -14.88
CA GLY A 31 -2.12 8.55 -14.99
C GLY A 31 -1.89 9.07 -16.42
N ASP A 32 -2.58 8.52 -17.41
CA ASP A 32 -2.46 8.89 -18.83
C ASP A 32 -3.61 9.77 -19.33
N GLY A 33 -4.48 10.23 -18.44
CA GLY A 33 -5.66 11.02 -18.76
C GLY A 33 -6.86 10.20 -19.24
N SER A 34 -6.77 8.87 -19.28
CA SER A 34 -7.93 8.01 -19.52
C SER A 34 -8.92 8.05 -18.35
N ALA A 35 -10.16 7.62 -18.60
CA ALA A 35 -11.15 7.51 -17.54
C ALA A 35 -10.72 6.50 -16.47
N LEU A 36 -11.20 6.71 -15.23
CA LEU A 36 -11.03 5.73 -14.16
C LEU A 36 -11.63 4.39 -14.57
N ALA A 37 -10.96 3.32 -14.20
CA ALA A 37 -11.40 1.97 -14.51
C ALA A 37 -11.55 1.12 -13.25
N LEU A 38 -12.51 0.20 -13.27
CA LEU A 38 -12.74 -0.71 -12.15
C LEU A 38 -11.88 -1.98 -12.30
N ALA A 39 -10.95 -2.17 -11.38
CA ALA A 39 -10.20 -3.40 -11.23
C ALA A 39 -11.02 -4.40 -10.40
N PRO A 40 -11.50 -5.51 -10.96
CA PRO A 40 -12.26 -6.49 -10.20
C PRO A 40 -11.38 -7.25 -9.22
N ARG A 41 -11.96 -7.68 -8.11
CA ARG A 41 -11.34 -8.63 -7.19
C ARG A 41 -11.29 -10.01 -7.85
N ILE A 42 -10.13 -10.66 -7.83
CA ILE A 42 -9.90 -11.93 -8.53
C ILE A 42 -9.76 -13.14 -7.60
N ASN A 43 -9.72 -12.93 -6.29
CA ASN A 43 -9.60 -14.00 -5.28
C ASN A 43 -10.89 -14.22 -4.46
N GLY A 44 -12.05 -14.11 -5.09
CA GLY A 44 -13.36 -14.34 -4.47
C GLY A 44 -13.64 -13.36 -3.32
N ASN A 45 -13.97 -13.87 -2.15
CA ASN A 45 -14.25 -13.04 -0.97
C ASN A 45 -13.00 -12.62 -0.20
N GLY A 46 -11.81 -12.76 -0.80
CA GLY A 46 -10.54 -12.55 -0.14
C GLY A 46 -10.01 -13.82 0.54
N GLN A 47 -8.73 -13.81 0.85
CA GLN A 47 -8.05 -14.88 1.57
C GLN A 47 -7.81 -14.46 3.02
N VAL A 48 -8.31 -15.20 3.98
CA VAL A 48 -7.98 -14.97 5.40
C VAL A 48 -6.51 -15.29 5.61
N ILE A 49 -5.78 -14.31 6.13
CA ILE A 49 -4.35 -14.44 6.42
C ILE A 49 -4.06 -14.38 7.92
N ASP A 50 -4.95 -13.75 8.67
CA ASP A 50 -4.92 -13.75 10.13
C ASP A 50 -6.37 -13.86 10.66
N ALA A 51 -6.71 -15.03 11.15
CA ALA A 51 -8.05 -15.30 11.67
C ALA A 51 -8.25 -14.72 13.08
N GLU A 52 -7.19 -14.59 13.88
CA GLU A 52 -7.26 -14.08 15.24
C GLU A 52 -7.54 -12.58 15.24
N GLN A 53 -6.86 -11.84 14.35
CA GLN A 53 -7.05 -10.41 14.20
C GLN A 53 -8.11 -10.03 13.15
N GLY A 54 -8.72 -11.04 12.51
CA GLY A 54 -9.73 -10.82 11.49
C GLY A 54 -9.19 -10.08 10.28
N VAL A 55 -8.05 -10.51 9.71
CA VAL A 55 -7.48 -9.86 8.52
C VAL A 55 -7.55 -10.77 7.31
N LYS A 56 -8.03 -10.20 6.20
CA LYS A 56 -8.04 -10.86 4.90
C LYS A 56 -7.25 -10.07 3.85
N LYS A 57 -6.62 -10.79 2.94
CA LYS A 57 -5.97 -10.27 1.75
C LYS A 57 -6.96 -10.31 0.58
N ASN A 58 -7.16 -9.19 -0.08
CA ASN A 58 -7.89 -9.10 -1.33
C ASN A 58 -6.92 -8.78 -2.46
N VAL A 59 -7.15 -9.37 -3.62
CA VAL A 59 -6.33 -9.17 -4.82
C VAL A 59 -7.22 -8.66 -5.94
N TYR A 60 -6.90 -7.49 -6.47
CA TYR A 60 -7.58 -6.86 -7.59
C TYR A 60 -6.64 -6.81 -8.79
N GLN A 61 -7.18 -6.99 -9.99
CA GLN A 61 -6.34 -7.02 -11.17
C GLN A 61 -7.03 -6.39 -12.37
N ILE A 62 -6.28 -5.57 -13.10
CA ILE A 62 -6.72 -4.97 -14.35
C ILE A 62 -5.55 -4.87 -15.32
N THR A 63 -5.84 -4.85 -16.61
CA THR A 63 -4.83 -4.64 -17.65
C THR A 63 -5.11 -3.32 -18.37
N HIS A 64 -4.05 -2.53 -18.57
CA HIS A 64 -4.13 -1.27 -19.31
C HIS A 64 -3.07 -1.21 -20.41
N ALA A 65 -3.40 -0.52 -21.51
CA ALA A 65 -2.50 -0.31 -22.64
C ALA A 65 -2.21 1.18 -22.81
N TYR A 66 -0.98 1.56 -22.58
CA TYR A 66 -0.52 2.93 -22.79
C TYR A 66 -0.18 3.19 -24.26
N ALA A 67 -0.58 4.34 -24.77
CA ALA A 67 -0.36 4.73 -26.16
C ALA A 67 1.09 5.14 -26.45
N SER A 68 1.81 5.61 -25.45
CA SER A 68 3.17 6.15 -25.60
C SER A 68 4.06 5.80 -24.41
N PRO A 69 5.41 5.83 -24.58
CA PRO A 69 6.37 5.45 -23.54
C PRO A 69 6.71 6.67 -22.66
N PHE A 70 5.79 7.07 -21.80
CA PHE A 70 6.03 8.07 -20.76
C PHE A 70 6.02 7.43 -19.36
N ASN A 71 6.51 8.16 -18.38
CA ASN A 71 6.36 7.76 -17.00
C ASN A 71 4.93 8.12 -16.56
N TYR A 72 4.20 7.13 -16.07
CA TYR A 72 2.83 7.29 -15.62
C TYR A 72 2.70 6.95 -14.14
N VAL A 73 2.00 7.79 -13.40
CA VAL A 73 1.65 7.52 -12.01
C VAL A 73 0.31 6.81 -11.97
N ILE A 74 0.33 5.51 -11.68
CA ILE A 74 -0.89 4.73 -11.41
C ILE A 74 -1.28 4.97 -9.97
N SER A 75 -2.57 5.15 -9.72
CA SER A 75 -3.04 5.35 -8.36
C SER A 75 -4.40 4.72 -8.08
N MET A 76 -4.64 4.46 -6.80
CA MET A 76 -5.92 4.02 -6.27
C MET A 76 -6.24 4.84 -5.02
N GLN A 77 -7.50 5.22 -4.88
CA GLN A 77 -8.01 5.92 -3.70
C GLN A 77 -9.23 5.19 -3.15
N ASP A 78 -9.25 4.99 -1.84
CA ASP A 78 -10.45 4.59 -1.09
C ASP A 78 -10.87 5.75 -0.18
N PRO A 79 -12.16 6.07 -0.06
CA PRO A 79 -12.61 7.17 0.78
C PRO A 79 -12.34 6.98 2.27
N ASN A 80 -12.10 5.76 2.71
CA ASN A 80 -11.98 5.43 4.12
C ASN A 80 -10.67 4.69 4.45
N ARG A 81 -10.23 4.84 5.70
CA ARG A 81 -9.22 4.00 6.36
C ARG A 81 -9.88 3.19 7.48
N VAL A 82 -9.13 2.23 8.01
CA VAL A 82 -9.48 1.60 9.29
C VAL A 82 -9.57 2.69 10.35
N SER A 83 -10.56 2.58 11.26
CA SER A 83 -10.72 3.49 12.40
C SER A 83 -9.56 3.39 13.39
N ASP A 84 -9.40 4.41 14.21
CA ASP A 84 -8.55 4.42 15.39
C ASP A 84 -7.04 4.24 15.13
N ILE A 85 -6.56 4.62 13.94
CA ILE A 85 -5.12 4.72 13.69
C ILE A 85 -4.60 5.95 14.44
N ILE A 86 -3.95 5.73 15.57
CA ILE A 86 -3.60 6.76 16.56
C ILE A 86 -2.71 7.88 16.03
N ASN A 87 -1.87 7.59 15.05
CA ASN A 87 -0.94 8.55 14.45
C ASN A 87 -1.52 9.27 13.22
N ILE A 88 -2.78 9.02 12.89
CA ILE A 88 -3.51 9.74 11.84
C ILE A 88 -4.61 10.56 12.48
N GLN A 89 -4.49 11.89 12.41
CA GLN A 89 -5.48 12.86 12.88
C GLN A 89 -6.04 12.54 14.27
N PHE A 90 -5.13 12.15 15.20
CA PHE A 90 -5.48 11.82 16.59
C PHE A 90 -6.54 10.71 16.72
N GLY A 91 -6.47 9.68 15.87
CA GLY A 91 -7.41 8.55 15.89
C GLY A 91 -8.63 8.70 14.97
N ASN A 92 -8.87 9.86 14.37
CA ASN A 92 -9.99 10.07 13.44
C ASN A 92 -9.65 9.63 12.00
N SER A 93 -8.99 8.50 11.85
CA SER A 93 -8.45 8.01 10.58
C SER A 93 -9.52 7.61 9.57
N VAL A 94 -10.71 7.18 10.03
CA VAL A 94 -11.80 6.71 9.16
C VAL A 94 -12.28 7.77 8.17
N ASN A 95 -12.14 9.05 8.51
CA ASN A 95 -12.55 10.18 7.67
C ASN A 95 -11.44 10.67 6.72
N ILE A 96 -10.28 10.02 6.74
CA ILE A 96 -9.15 10.38 5.90
C ILE A 96 -9.04 9.38 4.75
N PRO A 97 -9.09 9.81 3.49
CA PRO A 97 -8.96 8.92 2.35
C PRO A 97 -7.66 8.11 2.39
N PHE A 98 -7.74 6.85 2.00
CA PHE A 98 -6.58 6.01 1.74
C PHE A 98 -6.15 6.18 0.28
N TYR A 99 -4.87 6.44 0.05
CA TYR A 99 -4.32 6.65 -1.28
C TYR A 99 -2.99 5.93 -1.41
N ILE A 100 -2.83 5.20 -2.51
CA ILE A 100 -1.55 4.60 -2.90
C ILE A 100 -1.27 4.91 -4.36
N GLN A 101 0.00 4.97 -4.71
CA GLN A 101 0.46 5.16 -6.08
C GLN A 101 1.72 4.35 -6.37
N ASP A 102 1.90 4.06 -7.63
CA ASP A 102 3.13 3.49 -8.20
C ASP A 102 3.47 4.23 -9.48
N THR A 103 4.74 4.26 -9.85
CA THR A 103 5.19 4.94 -11.08
C THR A 103 5.74 3.91 -12.06
N ILE A 104 5.09 3.80 -13.21
CA ILE A 104 5.65 3.06 -14.34
C ILE A 104 6.73 3.92 -14.98
N PHE A 105 7.96 3.43 -14.94
CA PHE A 105 9.08 3.99 -15.68
C PHE A 105 9.22 3.24 -17.00
N PHE A 106 8.93 3.93 -18.11
CA PHE A 106 9.16 3.35 -19.42
C PHE A 106 10.62 3.45 -19.80
N ARG A 107 11.25 2.30 -19.96
CA ARG A 107 12.56 2.15 -20.56
C ARG A 107 12.40 1.48 -21.93
N ASP A 108 13.32 1.72 -22.85
CA ASP A 108 13.32 1.01 -24.13
C ASP A 108 13.59 -0.47 -23.89
N PRO A 109 12.61 -1.37 -24.18
CA PRO A 109 12.77 -2.80 -23.90
C PRO A 109 13.88 -3.47 -24.70
N GLN A 110 14.32 -2.87 -25.81
CA GLN A 110 15.40 -3.41 -26.61
C GLN A 110 16.77 -3.25 -25.92
N PHE A 111 16.91 -2.24 -25.05
CA PHE A 111 18.17 -1.98 -24.34
C PHE A 111 18.14 -2.38 -22.89
N TYR A 112 16.98 -2.28 -22.23
CA TYR A 112 16.86 -2.40 -20.77
C TYR A 112 15.95 -3.54 -20.31
N GLY A 113 15.29 -4.25 -21.26
CA GLY A 113 14.26 -5.23 -20.91
C GLY A 113 12.95 -4.59 -20.42
N TYR A 114 12.05 -5.42 -19.93
CA TYR A 114 10.82 -4.96 -19.27
C TYR A 114 11.13 -4.70 -17.81
N ASN A 115 10.46 -3.72 -17.22
CA ASN A 115 10.56 -3.38 -15.81
C ASN A 115 9.25 -3.76 -15.11
N SER A 116 9.36 -4.48 -14.02
CA SER A 116 8.26 -4.88 -13.15
C SER A 116 8.41 -4.20 -11.78
N SER A 117 7.31 -3.99 -11.08
CA SER A 117 7.39 -3.49 -9.71
C SER A 117 7.90 -4.57 -8.75
N PRO A 118 8.59 -4.19 -7.65
CA PRO A 118 9.00 -5.11 -6.61
C PRO A 118 7.83 -5.91 -6.03
N ILE A 119 8.11 -7.14 -5.62
CA ILE A 119 7.16 -8.02 -4.95
C ILE A 119 7.47 -8.04 -3.46
N LEU A 120 6.47 -7.74 -2.64
CA LEU A 120 6.56 -7.86 -1.19
C LEU A 120 5.94 -9.21 -0.78
N TYR A 121 6.78 -10.13 -0.29
CA TYR A 121 6.31 -11.47 0.10
C TYR A 121 5.69 -11.48 1.50
N GLN A 122 6.14 -10.56 2.38
CA GLN A 122 5.59 -10.45 3.72
C GLN A 122 4.44 -9.45 3.73
N PRO A 123 3.25 -9.84 4.24
CA PRO A 123 2.14 -8.90 4.39
C PRO A 123 2.49 -7.83 5.43
N PRO A 124 1.95 -6.60 5.31
CA PRO A 124 2.17 -5.54 6.29
C PRO A 124 1.31 -5.74 7.54
N ILE A 125 1.47 -6.89 8.19
CA ILE A 125 0.73 -7.30 9.38
C ILE A 125 1.75 -7.80 10.37
N ASP A 126 2.05 -6.98 11.36
CA ASP A 126 2.98 -7.29 12.42
C ASP A 126 2.46 -6.81 13.77
N TYR A 127 2.97 -7.41 14.83
CA TYR A 127 2.64 -7.08 16.20
C TYR A 127 3.89 -6.55 16.90
N GLY A 128 3.76 -5.36 17.48
CA GLY A 128 4.78 -4.77 18.32
C GLY A 128 4.40 -4.83 19.79
N ASN A 129 5.39 -4.96 20.66
CA ASN A 129 5.21 -4.81 22.09
C ASN A 129 5.72 -3.44 22.55
N VAL A 130 5.04 -2.86 23.54
CA VAL A 130 5.48 -1.60 24.12
C VAL A 130 6.83 -1.80 24.80
N GLY A 131 7.81 -0.93 24.47
CA GLY A 131 9.15 -0.97 25.05
C GLY A 131 10.12 -1.91 24.34
N GLU A 132 9.71 -2.58 23.26
CA GLU A 132 10.56 -3.42 22.43
C GLU A 132 10.84 -2.78 21.07
N ILE A 133 11.96 -3.16 20.47
CA ILE A 133 12.27 -2.75 19.09
C ILE A 133 11.32 -3.47 18.15
N PHE A 134 10.62 -2.70 17.33
CA PHE A 134 9.77 -3.24 16.28
C PHE A 134 10.53 -3.27 14.95
N ILE A 135 10.58 -4.42 14.32
CA ILE A 135 11.21 -4.62 13.02
C ILE A 135 10.20 -5.26 12.08
N HIS A 136 9.90 -4.58 10.98
CA HIS A 136 9.14 -5.15 9.87
C HIS A 136 10.07 -5.31 8.66
N ASN A 137 10.17 -6.55 8.15
CA ASN A 137 10.86 -6.82 6.90
C ASN A 137 9.83 -7.24 5.85
N PRO A 138 9.57 -6.44 4.81
CA PRO A 138 8.60 -6.78 3.78
C PRO A 138 9.04 -7.96 2.91
N ASN A 139 10.26 -8.47 3.07
CA ASN A 139 10.85 -9.54 2.25
C ASN A 139 10.65 -9.23 0.76
N ALA A 140 11.15 -8.07 0.36
CA ALA A 140 10.96 -7.56 -0.98
C ALA A 140 11.93 -8.22 -1.97
N PHE A 141 11.44 -8.46 -3.17
CA PHE A 141 12.20 -9.02 -4.28
C PHE A 141 11.85 -8.27 -5.55
N ASP A 142 12.87 -7.88 -6.31
CA ASP A 142 12.68 -7.30 -7.64
C ASP A 142 12.90 -8.39 -8.70
N PRO A 143 11.89 -8.67 -9.56
CA PRO A 143 11.99 -9.70 -10.59
C PRO A 143 13.04 -9.42 -11.67
N ASP A 144 13.36 -8.16 -11.88
CA ASP A 144 14.30 -7.70 -12.91
C ASP A 144 15.72 -7.52 -12.35
N GLY A 145 15.90 -7.72 -11.03
CA GLY A 145 17.16 -7.62 -10.32
C GLY A 145 17.59 -6.19 -9.98
N ASP A 146 16.66 -5.25 -10.00
CA ASP A 146 16.92 -3.87 -9.62
C ASP A 146 17.16 -3.76 -8.10
N SER A 147 18.02 -2.81 -7.69
CA SER A 147 18.27 -2.56 -6.28
C SER A 147 17.07 -1.88 -5.63
N LEU A 148 16.74 -2.35 -4.41
CA LEU A 148 15.62 -1.82 -3.64
C LEU A 148 16.11 -0.81 -2.61
N HIS A 149 15.31 0.25 -2.42
CA HIS A 149 15.48 1.24 -1.37
C HIS A 149 14.16 1.43 -0.63
N PHE A 150 14.24 1.56 0.70
CA PHE A 150 13.07 1.77 1.55
C PHE A 150 13.17 3.13 2.23
N GLU A 151 12.05 3.83 2.28
CA GLU A 151 11.92 5.10 2.96
C GLU A 151 10.58 5.17 3.70
N LEU A 152 10.59 5.72 4.92
CA LEU A 152 9.38 6.01 5.65
C LEU A 152 8.87 7.40 5.25
N ILE A 153 7.73 7.43 4.60
CA ILE A 153 7.08 8.67 4.17
C ILE A 153 5.74 8.87 4.88
N ALA A 154 5.25 10.10 4.91
CA ALA A 154 3.88 10.35 5.35
C ALA A 154 2.89 9.68 4.39
N PRO A 155 1.87 8.96 4.89
CA PRO A 155 0.84 8.40 4.04
C PRO A 155 0.10 9.49 3.29
N LEU A 156 -0.41 9.16 2.10
CA LEU A 156 -1.13 10.11 1.26
C LEU A 156 -2.65 9.96 1.43
N ALA A 157 -3.35 11.07 1.34
CA ALA A 157 -4.81 11.17 1.24
C ALA A 157 -5.28 11.46 -0.19
N GLY A 158 -4.35 11.65 -1.13
CA GLY A 158 -4.56 11.94 -2.54
C GLY A 158 -3.23 12.23 -3.23
N LEU A 159 -3.25 12.47 -4.52
CA LEU A 159 -2.05 12.79 -5.29
C LEU A 159 -1.35 14.03 -4.72
N ASN A 160 -0.09 13.88 -4.32
CA ASN A 160 0.72 14.93 -3.67
C ASN A 160 0.05 15.56 -2.44
N ASN A 161 -0.90 14.87 -1.81
CA ASN A 161 -1.62 15.35 -0.65
C ASN A 161 -1.34 14.45 0.55
N PRO A 162 -0.36 14.76 1.39
CA PRO A 162 -0.07 13.99 2.59
C PRO A 162 -1.22 14.07 3.60
N VAL A 163 -1.39 13.01 4.37
CA VAL A 163 -2.38 12.96 5.45
C VAL A 163 -2.13 14.10 6.44
N PRO A 164 -3.14 14.96 6.70
CA PRO A 164 -2.98 16.07 7.62
C PRO A 164 -2.73 15.58 9.04
N ALA A 165 -1.87 16.30 9.77
CA ALA A 165 -1.50 15.99 11.16
C ALA A 165 -1.02 14.54 11.37
N TYR A 166 -0.41 13.93 10.35
CA TYR A 166 0.27 12.64 10.49
C TYR A 166 1.46 12.76 11.45
N GLN A 167 1.50 11.87 12.41
CA GLN A 167 2.62 11.76 13.34
C GLN A 167 3.44 10.54 12.97
N TYR A 168 4.69 10.77 12.58
CA TYR A 168 5.61 9.66 12.37
C TYR A 168 5.71 8.83 13.66
N PRO A 169 5.78 7.49 13.55
CA PRO A 169 6.10 6.67 14.67
C PRO A 169 7.45 7.16 15.20
N ASN A 170 7.39 7.98 16.21
CA ASN A 170 8.58 8.43 16.88
C ASN A 170 8.59 7.81 18.25
N GLN A 171 9.73 7.61 18.63
CA GLN A 171 10.24 7.29 19.80
C GLN A 171 9.89 8.14 20.89
N VAL A 172 8.87 8.39 21.43
CA VAL A 172 8.95 9.19 22.60
C VAL A 172 7.89 8.82 23.60
N SER A 173 8.23 8.00 24.47
CA SER A 173 7.87 8.29 25.86
C SER A 173 9.10 8.90 26.53
N ALA A 174 8.92 9.95 27.29
CA ALA A 174 9.99 10.53 28.10
C ALA A 174 10.68 9.43 28.91
N GLY A 175 11.96 9.20 28.65
CA GLY A 175 12.81 8.26 29.36
C GLY A 175 12.91 6.82 28.81
N ALA A 176 12.26 6.50 27.72
CA ALA A 176 12.46 5.22 27.03
C ALA A 176 12.97 5.45 25.61
N ASN A 177 14.05 4.78 25.25
CA ASN A 177 14.53 4.76 23.87
C ASN A 177 13.65 3.85 23.02
N ASN A 178 12.39 4.24 22.81
CA ASN A 178 11.51 3.53 21.92
C ASN A 178 11.80 3.99 20.50
N GLN A 179 12.83 3.46 19.92
CA GLN A 179 13.22 3.76 18.56
C GLN A 179 12.60 2.75 17.64
N LEU A 180 11.66 3.19 16.77
CA LEU A 180 11.31 2.44 15.59
C LEU A 180 12.50 2.58 14.63
N THR A 181 13.42 1.63 14.68
CA THR A 181 14.49 1.57 13.71
C THR A 181 13.97 0.74 12.54
N LEU A 182 13.60 1.41 11.47
CA LEU A 182 13.51 0.75 10.19
C LEU A 182 14.97 0.58 9.72
N ASP A 183 15.49 -0.62 9.81
CA ASP A 183 16.79 -0.92 9.21
C ASP A 183 16.56 -1.29 7.74
N PRO A 184 16.96 -0.44 6.79
CA PRO A 184 16.78 -0.70 5.37
C PRO A 184 17.68 -1.83 4.83
N ASN A 185 18.54 -2.41 5.67
CA ASN A 185 19.52 -3.42 5.27
C ASN A 185 19.25 -4.83 5.80
N THR A 186 18.09 -5.07 6.42
CA THR A 186 17.71 -6.40 6.88
C THR A 186 16.51 -6.93 6.13
#